data_9ee58dc31f26b1686cbfb7036ecc7283
#
_entry.id   9ee58dc31f26b1686cbfb7036ecc7283
#
_cell.length_a   1.000
_cell.length_b   1.000
_cell.length_c   1.000
_cell.angle_alpha   90.00
_cell.angle_beta   90.00
_cell.angle_gamma   90.00
#
_symmetry.space_group_name_H-M   'P 1'
#
loop_
_entity.id
_entity.type
_entity.pdbx_description
1 polymer ?
#
loop_
_entity_poly.entity_id
_entity_poly.type
_entity_poly.pdbx_seq_one_letter_code
_entity_poly.pdbx_strand_id
1 'polypeptide(L)'
;MRKTLGDMPTDASSSPAELKAVATAGAAVPVSILMPIKNEEGNLPRALGSVAWADEIFVVDSGSTDGSGEVAKAFDAQVVQFKMQGTWPKKKNWALQNLRFKHEWVFIMDADEVLPPEAEEEFRQIVSGEPNDVVGYLINRRFMFMGVWLKHAYYPNWNLRLFKHRLGRYEKLTDSATGSGDNEVHEHVIVEGETGRLKCEMDHFAFPSIEVFVEKHNRYSNWEACVAMDRFTAGNIGVSKWMDRLAVACKDPLSLRVKMGIRRQLKHWSVALPCRPFLRFLYVDLWQRGFLDGEPGFYFARLHGFYEFLCVAKTKELKRRFKAAAKNDEDA
;
A
#
# COMPACT_ATOMS: atom_id res chain seq x y z
N MET A 1 13.27 -15.32 27.25
CA MET A 1 11.80 -15.35 27.36
C MET A 1 11.27 -14.42 26.29
N ARG A 2 10.71 -14.90 25.18
CA ARG A 2 10.10 -14.07 24.14
C ARG A 2 8.77 -13.57 24.67
N LYS A 3 8.62 -12.24 24.90
CA LYS A 3 7.31 -11.65 25.09
C LYS A 3 6.52 -11.85 23.80
N THR A 4 5.47 -12.63 23.88
CA THR A 4 4.53 -12.85 22.78
C THR A 4 3.64 -11.63 22.65
N LEU A 5 3.20 -11.32 21.45
CA LEU A 5 2.29 -10.21 21.07
C LEU A 5 0.96 -10.14 21.86
N GLY A 6 0.76 -11.02 22.82
CA GLY A 6 -0.38 -11.04 23.75
C GLY A 6 -0.29 -10.02 24.90
N ASP A 7 0.85 -9.33 25.07
CA ASP A 7 1.09 -8.46 26.24
C ASP A 7 0.96 -6.96 25.94
N MET A 8 0.62 -6.56 24.71
CA MET A 8 0.15 -5.20 24.47
C MET A 8 -1.35 -5.12 24.78
N PRO A 9 -1.80 -4.15 25.55
CA PRO A 9 -3.23 -4.00 25.81
C PRO A 9 -3.95 -3.76 24.48
N THR A 10 -4.63 -4.80 24.00
CA THR A 10 -5.57 -4.75 22.88
C THR A 10 -6.88 -4.07 23.30
N ASP A 11 -6.90 -3.47 24.48
CA ASP A 11 -8.06 -2.82 25.03
C ASP A 11 -8.17 -1.41 24.47
N ALA A 12 -9.25 -1.14 23.75
CA ALA A 12 -9.61 0.17 23.21
C ALA A 12 -9.78 1.26 24.31
N SER A 13 -9.43 0.94 25.57
CA SER A 13 -9.54 1.79 26.75
C SER A 13 -8.25 2.53 27.12
N SER A 14 -7.07 2.22 26.51
CA SER A 14 -5.82 2.91 26.83
C SER A 14 -5.86 4.34 26.27
N SER A 15 -5.65 5.33 27.13
CA SER A 15 -5.62 6.74 26.71
C SER A 15 -4.42 7.02 25.78
N PRO A 16 -4.52 7.99 24.85
CA PRO A 16 -3.39 8.44 24.04
C PRO A 16 -2.14 8.77 24.86
N ALA A 17 -2.32 9.31 26.06
CA ALA A 17 -1.24 9.65 26.99
C ALA A 17 -0.50 8.41 27.52
N GLU A 18 -1.21 7.31 27.80
CA GLU A 18 -0.60 6.04 28.25
C GLU A 18 0.16 5.35 27.13
N LEU A 19 -0.41 5.31 25.91
CA LEU A 19 0.25 4.74 24.72
C LEU A 19 1.53 5.53 24.38
N LYS A 20 1.51 6.84 24.55
CA LYS A 20 2.65 7.73 24.33
C LYS A 20 3.73 7.57 25.40
N ALA A 21 3.35 7.42 26.68
CA ALA A 21 4.29 7.27 27.79
C ALA A 21 5.12 5.98 27.70
N VAL A 22 4.59 4.92 27.12
CA VAL A 22 5.30 3.65 26.90
C VAL A 22 6.35 3.78 25.79
N ALA A 23 6.13 4.64 24.79
CA ALA A 23 7.01 4.78 23.62
C ALA A 23 8.16 5.79 23.81
N THR A 24 8.13 6.67 24.84
CA THR A 24 9.06 7.80 24.94
C THR A 24 10.18 7.63 25.97
N ALA A 25 10.58 6.41 26.31
CA ALA A 25 11.67 6.16 27.28
C ALA A 25 13.08 6.54 26.79
N GLY A 26 13.26 6.91 25.51
CA GLY A 26 14.53 7.27 24.87
C GLY A 26 14.48 8.62 24.13
N ALA A 27 15.62 9.06 23.59
CA ALA A 27 15.65 10.20 22.65
C ALA A 27 14.86 9.84 21.39
N ALA A 28 14.06 10.77 20.87
CA ALA A 28 13.27 10.57 19.67
C ALA A 28 14.15 10.14 18.47
N VAL A 29 13.66 9.26 17.64
CA VAL A 29 14.37 8.81 16.43
C VAL A 29 14.24 9.87 15.34
N PRO A 30 15.35 10.31 14.71
CA PRO A 30 15.33 11.37 13.69
C PRO A 30 14.77 10.88 12.35
N VAL A 31 13.48 10.56 12.34
CA VAL A 31 12.71 10.13 11.17
C VAL A 31 11.37 10.87 11.13
N SER A 32 10.89 11.19 9.93
CA SER A 32 9.56 11.76 9.73
C SER A 32 8.58 10.65 9.34
N ILE A 33 7.48 10.53 10.08
CA ILE A 33 6.36 9.64 9.73
C ILE A 33 5.37 10.42 8.88
N LEU A 34 4.92 9.82 7.79
CA LEU A 34 3.86 10.35 6.93
C LEU A 34 2.68 9.40 6.93
N MET A 35 1.56 9.81 7.51
CA MET A 35 0.35 9.00 7.64
C MET A 35 -0.82 9.65 6.91
N PRO A 36 -1.22 9.14 5.73
CA PRO A 36 -2.41 9.61 5.02
C PRO A 36 -3.67 9.01 5.66
N ILE A 37 -4.66 9.85 5.94
CA ILE A 37 -5.90 9.40 6.59
C ILE A 37 -7.17 9.88 5.86
N LYS A 38 -8.27 9.19 6.13
CA LYS A 38 -9.64 9.64 5.94
C LYS A 38 -10.59 8.76 6.73
N ASN A 39 -11.20 9.29 7.79
CA ASN A 39 -12.10 8.58 8.70
C ASN A 39 -11.45 7.33 9.30
N GLU A 40 -10.38 7.54 10.07
CA GLU A 40 -9.54 6.48 10.66
C GLU A 40 -9.48 6.58 12.20
N GLU A 41 -10.48 7.23 12.83
CA GLU A 41 -10.54 7.47 14.29
C GLU A 41 -10.27 6.20 15.11
N GLY A 42 -10.84 5.06 14.70
CA GLY A 42 -10.68 3.79 15.41
C GLY A 42 -9.30 3.13 15.22
N ASN A 43 -8.58 3.43 14.15
CA ASN A 43 -7.26 2.84 13.86
C ASN A 43 -6.10 3.69 14.38
N LEU A 44 -6.24 5.01 14.34
CA LEU A 44 -5.19 5.97 14.66
C LEU A 44 -4.52 5.78 16.03
N PRO A 45 -5.23 5.50 17.14
CA PRO A 45 -4.57 5.36 18.44
C PRO A 45 -3.50 4.27 18.44
N ARG A 46 -3.79 3.13 17.83
CA ARG A 46 -2.86 2.00 17.73
C ARG A 46 -1.73 2.30 16.74
N ALA A 47 -2.02 2.88 15.59
CA ALA A 47 -1.03 3.21 14.58
C ALA A 47 -0.05 4.27 15.09
N LEU A 48 -0.55 5.40 15.61
CA LEU A 48 0.27 6.48 16.15
C LEU A 48 1.04 6.06 17.41
N GLY A 49 0.42 5.25 18.28
CA GLY A 49 1.10 4.66 19.43
C GLY A 49 2.33 3.84 19.06
N SER A 50 2.28 3.11 17.92
CA SER A 50 3.39 2.28 17.44
C SER A 50 4.57 3.07 16.87
N VAL A 51 4.40 4.36 16.60
CA VAL A 51 5.42 5.26 16.04
C VAL A 51 5.66 6.51 16.89
N ALA A 52 5.16 6.54 18.14
CA ALA A 52 5.27 7.70 19.04
C ALA A 52 6.72 8.03 19.42
N TRP A 53 7.68 7.14 19.14
CA TRP A 53 9.11 7.34 19.28
C TRP A 53 9.74 8.20 18.15
N ALA A 54 9.02 8.47 17.06
CA ALA A 54 9.52 9.28 15.96
C ALA A 54 9.52 10.78 16.35
N ASP A 55 10.56 11.52 15.89
CA ASP A 55 10.70 12.94 16.21
C ASP A 55 9.73 13.84 15.43
N GLU A 56 9.16 13.35 14.33
CA GLU A 56 8.20 14.09 13.52
C GLU A 56 7.10 13.18 12.98
N ILE A 57 5.85 13.58 13.14
CA ILE A 57 4.69 12.85 12.61
C ILE A 57 3.79 13.83 11.85
N PHE A 58 3.60 13.60 10.54
CA PHE A 58 2.61 14.25 9.71
C PHE A 58 1.40 13.33 9.50
N VAL A 59 0.22 13.84 9.79
CA VAL A 59 -1.06 13.22 9.45
C VAL A 59 -1.71 14.04 8.36
N VAL A 60 -1.82 13.47 7.15
CA VAL A 60 -2.39 14.14 5.98
C VAL A 60 -3.84 13.69 5.81
N ASP A 61 -4.75 14.57 6.15
CA ASP A 61 -6.19 14.29 6.22
C ASP A 61 -6.93 14.78 4.98
N SER A 62 -7.71 13.92 4.35
CA SER A 62 -8.55 14.23 3.17
C SER A 62 -9.97 14.64 3.55
N GLY A 63 -10.12 15.42 4.63
CA GLY A 63 -11.41 15.89 5.11
C GLY A 63 -12.18 14.77 5.83
N SER A 64 -11.61 14.23 6.89
CA SER A 64 -12.32 13.33 7.80
C SER A 64 -13.50 14.05 8.47
N THR A 65 -14.55 13.29 8.72
CA THR A 65 -15.79 13.76 9.36
C THR A 65 -16.03 13.15 10.73
N ASP A 66 -15.10 12.29 11.16
CA ASP A 66 -15.03 11.67 12.49
C ASP A 66 -13.96 12.35 13.38
N GLY A 67 -13.66 11.79 14.53
CA GLY A 67 -12.65 12.30 15.48
C GLY A 67 -11.18 12.09 15.07
N SER A 68 -10.88 11.70 13.82
CA SER A 68 -9.50 11.41 13.38
C SER A 68 -8.53 12.56 13.63
N GLY A 69 -8.94 13.80 13.37
CA GLY A 69 -8.10 14.97 13.55
C GLY A 69 -7.74 15.25 15.01
N GLU A 70 -8.69 15.05 15.93
CA GLU A 70 -8.53 15.21 17.38
C GLU A 70 -7.61 14.12 17.93
N VAL A 71 -7.80 12.88 17.52
CA VAL A 71 -6.92 11.77 17.88
C VAL A 71 -5.48 12.05 17.43
N ALA A 72 -5.27 12.47 16.19
CA ALA A 72 -3.93 12.78 15.68
C ALA A 72 -3.23 13.88 16.51
N LYS A 73 -3.95 14.94 16.86
CA LYS A 73 -3.43 16.03 17.70
C LYS A 73 -3.05 15.56 19.11
N ALA A 74 -3.80 14.61 19.69
CA ALA A 74 -3.48 14.04 20.99
C ALA A 74 -2.13 13.27 21.02
N PHE A 75 -1.65 12.84 19.84
CA PHE A 75 -0.31 12.27 19.66
C PHE A 75 0.74 13.27 19.20
N ASP A 76 0.48 14.60 19.29
CA ASP A 76 1.34 15.69 18.82
C ASP A 76 1.66 15.63 17.32
N ALA A 77 0.83 14.94 16.54
CA ALA A 77 1.00 14.88 15.11
C ALA A 77 0.62 16.21 14.45
N GLN A 78 1.38 16.61 13.43
CA GLN A 78 1.07 17.75 12.60
C GLN A 78 -0.04 17.37 11.62
N VAL A 79 -1.27 17.81 11.87
CA VAL A 79 -2.43 17.52 10.99
C VAL A 79 -2.46 18.51 9.85
N VAL A 80 -2.34 18.01 8.63
CA VAL A 80 -2.36 18.81 7.39
C VAL A 80 -3.57 18.41 6.56
N GLN A 81 -4.42 19.39 6.21
CA GLN A 81 -5.57 19.14 5.36
C GLN A 81 -5.17 19.04 3.89
N PHE A 82 -5.58 17.97 3.25
CA PHE A 82 -5.38 17.73 1.83
C PHE A 82 -6.69 17.76 1.07
N LYS A 83 -6.74 18.56 0.00
CA LYS A 83 -7.84 18.56 -0.96
C LYS A 83 -7.29 18.32 -2.34
N MET A 84 -7.69 17.20 -2.93
CA MET A 84 -7.24 16.86 -4.27
C MET A 84 -7.73 17.86 -5.30
N GLN A 85 -6.82 18.33 -6.16
CA GLN A 85 -7.12 19.19 -7.31
C GLN A 85 -6.80 18.41 -8.58
N GLY A 86 -7.83 18.13 -9.38
CA GLY A 86 -7.68 17.29 -10.57
C GLY A 86 -7.48 15.81 -10.24
N THR A 87 -6.61 15.14 -11.00
CA THR A 87 -6.34 13.69 -10.88
C THR A 87 -4.96 13.37 -10.29
N TRP A 88 -4.07 14.37 -10.20
CA TRP A 88 -2.69 14.25 -9.75
C TRP A 88 -2.13 15.58 -9.24
N PRO A 89 -1.20 15.63 -8.26
CA PRO A 89 -0.72 14.49 -7.48
C PRO A 89 -1.76 13.98 -6.49
N LYS A 90 -1.71 12.68 -6.19
CA LYS A 90 -2.48 12.09 -5.11
C LYS A 90 -1.84 12.40 -3.75
N LYS A 91 -2.52 12.08 -2.66
CA LYS A 91 -2.22 12.50 -1.29
C LYS A 91 -0.76 12.29 -0.86
N LYS A 92 -0.21 11.09 -1.06
CA LYS A 92 1.17 10.77 -0.63
C LYS A 92 2.21 11.54 -1.45
N ASN A 93 2.04 11.60 -2.77
CA ASN A 93 2.94 12.39 -3.62
C ASN A 93 2.83 13.89 -3.34
N TRP A 94 1.61 14.39 -3.11
CA TRP A 94 1.42 15.78 -2.74
C TRP A 94 2.17 16.10 -1.44
N ALA A 95 2.05 15.24 -0.43
CA ALA A 95 2.73 15.40 0.84
C ALA A 95 4.26 15.41 0.67
N LEU A 96 4.82 14.46 -0.09
CA LEU A 96 6.26 14.41 -0.38
C LEU A 96 6.78 15.67 -1.08
N GLN A 97 5.94 16.35 -1.88
CA GLN A 97 6.30 17.55 -2.64
C GLN A 97 6.12 18.86 -1.85
N ASN A 98 5.17 18.91 -0.92
CA ASN A 98 4.73 20.16 -0.30
C ASN A 98 5.06 20.27 1.19
N LEU A 99 5.25 19.13 1.90
CA LEU A 99 5.64 19.17 3.31
C LEU A 99 7.15 19.42 3.45
N ARG A 100 7.50 20.16 4.51
CA ARG A 100 8.90 20.39 4.89
C ARG A 100 9.28 19.40 5.98
N PHE A 101 9.78 18.25 5.56
CA PHE A 101 10.27 17.24 6.49
C PHE A 101 11.53 17.75 7.22
N LYS A 102 11.55 17.59 8.54
CA LYS A 102 12.69 17.90 9.39
C LYS A 102 13.87 16.95 9.13
N HIS A 103 13.56 15.69 8.78
CA HIS A 103 14.53 14.61 8.60
C HIS A 103 14.66 14.16 7.15
N GLU A 104 15.84 13.68 6.79
CA GLU A 104 16.11 13.12 5.46
C GLU A 104 15.26 11.85 5.18
N TRP A 105 15.06 11.03 6.22
CA TRP A 105 14.30 9.79 6.13
C TRP A 105 12.82 10.01 6.41
N VAL A 106 11.97 9.50 5.53
CA VAL A 106 10.53 9.44 5.71
C VAL A 106 10.05 8.00 5.72
N PHE A 107 9.19 7.66 6.66
CA PHE A 107 8.47 6.39 6.68
C PHE A 107 6.99 6.65 6.40
N ILE A 108 6.46 6.04 5.33
CA ILE A 108 5.05 6.17 4.97
C ILE A 108 4.29 4.97 5.51
N MET A 109 3.30 5.23 6.36
CA MET A 109 2.51 4.24 7.06
C MET A 109 1.02 4.56 6.91
N ASP A 110 0.21 3.57 6.58
CA ASP A 110 -1.24 3.72 6.55
C ASP A 110 -1.82 3.56 7.98
N ALA A 111 -2.97 4.17 8.29
CA ALA A 111 -3.54 4.16 9.64
C ALA A 111 -3.96 2.77 10.15
N ASP A 112 -4.13 1.82 9.25
CA ASP A 112 -4.44 0.42 9.55
C ASP A 112 -3.18 -0.48 9.68
N GLU A 113 -1.99 0.14 9.77
CA GLU A 113 -0.71 -0.54 9.94
C GLU A 113 -0.15 -0.27 11.35
N VAL A 114 0.63 -1.22 11.89
CA VAL A 114 1.23 -1.13 13.24
C VAL A 114 2.64 -1.68 13.21
N LEU A 115 3.61 -0.90 13.68
CA LEU A 115 4.99 -1.35 13.85
C LEU A 115 5.16 -2.10 15.19
N PRO A 116 6.00 -3.14 15.23
CA PRO A 116 6.35 -3.81 16.46
C PRO A 116 7.36 -2.96 17.27
N PRO A 117 7.49 -3.19 18.59
CA PRO A 117 8.41 -2.42 19.44
C PRO A 117 9.87 -2.43 18.99
N GLU A 118 10.34 -3.51 18.40
CA GLU A 118 11.70 -3.62 17.88
C GLU A 118 12.00 -2.71 16.68
N ALA A 119 10.98 -2.14 16.04
CA ALA A 119 11.14 -1.22 14.93
C ALA A 119 11.88 0.06 15.35
N GLU A 120 11.64 0.59 16.55
CA GLU A 120 12.30 1.79 17.04
C GLU A 120 13.82 1.69 16.97
N GLU A 121 14.38 0.62 17.51
CA GLU A 121 15.81 0.42 17.54
C GLU A 121 16.40 0.19 16.14
N GLU A 122 15.72 -0.57 15.29
CA GLU A 122 16.16 -0.79 13.91
C GLU A 122 16.15 0.52 13.10
N PHE A 123 15.11 1.33 13.25
CA PHE A 123 15.04 2.64 12.60
C PHE A 123 16.15 3.56 13.10
N ARG A 124 16.37 3.60 14.41
CA ARG A 124 17.46 4.39 15.03
C ARG A 124 18.81 4.02 14.42
N GLN A 125 19.11 2.74 14.31
CA GLN A 125 20.36 2.25 13.72
C GLN A 125 20.52 2.66 12.25
N ILE A 126 19.43 2.63 11.47
CA ILE A 126 19.46 2.99 10.05
C ILE A 126 19.65 4.50 9.87
N VAL A 127 18.86 5.33 10.58
CA VAL A 127 18.83 6.78 10.32
C VAL A 127 19.99 7.52 10.96
N SER A 128 20.61 6.95 12.01
CA SER A 128 21.79 7.51 12.71
C SER A 128 23.07 6.78 12.36
N GLY A 129 23.00 5.75 11.53
CA GLY A 129 24.15 4.95 11.14
C GLY A 129 25.09 5.67 10.16
N GLU A 130 26.25 5.02 9.87
CA GLU A 130 27.19 5.53 8.90
C GLU A 130 26.53 5.65 7.51
N PRO A 131 26.84 6.72 6.76
CA PRO A 131 26.33 6.89 5.41
C PRO A 131 26.65 5.69 4.53
N ASN A 132 25.63 5.18 3.84
CA ASN A 132 25.74 4.09 2.89
C ASN A 132 24.93 4.42 1.62
N ASP A 133 25.07 3.60 0.59
CA ASP A 133 24.43 3.82 -0.71
C ASP A 133 22.93 3.45 -0.69
N VAL A 134 22.43 2.91 0.43
CA VAL A 134 21.03 2.53 0.57
C VAL A 134 20.16 3.78 0.79
N VAL A 135 19.21 3.98 -0.10
CA VAL A 135 18.31 5.15 -0.09
C VAL A 135 16.89 4.79 0.31
N GLY A 136 16.61 3.52 0.51
CA GLY A 136 15.29 3.06 0.94
C GLY A 136 15.26 1.62 1.43
N TYR A 137 14.30 1.32 2.28
CA TYR A 137 14.13 0.00 2.88
C TYR A 137 12.70 -0.52 2.67
N LEU A 138 12.64 -1.78 2.27
CA LEU A 138 11.37 -2.52 2.22
C LEU A 138 11.06 -3.08 3.60
N ILE A 139 9.79 -3.00 3.98
CA ILE A 139 9.24 -3.69 5.14
C ILE A 139 8.30 -4.79 4.70
N ASN A 140 8.33 -5.93 5.38
CA ASN A 140 7.39 -7.01 5.14
C ASN A 140 6.12 -6.79 5.98
N ARG A 141 4.94 -6.98 5.37
CA ARG A 141 3.66 -6.80 6.05
C ARG A 141 3.04 -8.14 6.41
N ARG A 142 2.70 -8.29 7.66
CA ARG A 142 1.89 -9.41 8.17
C ARG A 142 0.43 -9.06 7.99
N PHE A 143 -0.22 -9.68 7.05
CA PHE A 143 -1.62 -9.37 6.72
C PHE A 143 -2.57 -10.06 7.68
N MET A 144 -3.34 -9.26 8.43
CA MET A 144 -4.32 -9.73 9.39
C MET A 144 -5.68 -9.85 8.72
N PHE A 145 -6.30 -11.04 8.76
CA PHE A 145 -7.59 -11.30 8.15
C PHE A 145 -8.42 -12.21 9.03
N MET A 146 -9.68 -11.84 9.33
CA MET A 146 -10.55 -12.57 10.26
C MET A 146 -9.88 -12.86 11.61
N GLY A 147 -9.11 -11.89 12.14
CA GLY A 147 -8.43 -11.99 13.43
C GLY A 147 -7.14 -12.83 13.46
N VAL A 148 -6.69 -13.37 12.31
CA VAL A 148 -5.45 -14.16 12.23
C VAL A 148 -4.47 -13.61 11.22
N TRP A 149 -3.18 -13.85 11.43
CA TRP A 149 -2.14 -13.56 10.45
C TRP A 149 -2.13 -14.63 9.35
N LEU A 150 -2.33 -14.21 8.08
CA LEU A 150 -2.16 -15.07 6.92
C LEU A 150 -0.67 -15.28 6.63
N LYS A 151 -0.15 -16.45 7.02
CA LYS A 151 1.27 -16.79 6.89
C LYS A 151 1.67 -17.29 5.50
N HIS A 152 0.69 -17.65 4.68
CA HIS A 152 0.89 -18.28 3.37
C HIS A 152 0.18 -17.54 2.26
N ALA A 153 -1.13 -17.29 2.40
CA ALA A 153 -1.97 -16.74 1.32
C ALA A 153 -1.52 -15.38 0.79
N TYR A 154 -0.88 -14.55 1.60
CA TYR A 154 -0.45 -13.20 1.24
C TYR A 154 0.91 -12.79 1.83
N TYR A 155 1.78 -13.75 2.07
CA TYR A 155 3.08 -13.55 2.67
C TYR A 155 4.17 -14.27 1.86
N PRO A 156 5.39 -13.68 1.66
CA PRO A 156 5.80 -12.34 2.11
C PRO A 156 5.21 -11.22 1.26
N ASN A 157 4.94 -10.06 1.89
CA ASN A 157 4.38 -8.87 1.24
C ASN A 157 5.30 -7.66 1.47
N TRP A 158 6.37 -7.56 0.68
CA TRP A 158 7.37 -6.51 0.79
C TRP A 158 6.93 -5.21 0.14
N ASN A 159 7.01 -4.11 0.90
CA ASN A 159 6.69 -2.77 0.43
C ASN A 159 7.81 -1.79 0.81
N LEU A 160 8.19 -0.93 -0.12
CA LEU A 160 9.14 0.15 0.14
C LEU A 160 8.42 1.25 0.91
N ARG A 161 8.81 1.48 2.18
CA ARG A 161 8.10 2.40 3.08
C ARG A 161 9.03 3.40 3.77
N LEU A 162 10.27 3.04 4.11
CA LEU A 162 11.29 3.94 4.65
C LEU A 162 12.23 4.34 3.52
N PHE A 163 12.39 5.63 3.26
CA PHE A 163 13.30 6.11 2.20
C PHE A 163 13.69 7.57 2.41
N LYS A 164 14.77 7.99 1.77
CA LYS A 164 15.19 9.40 1.71
C LYS A 164 14.18 10.18 0.87
N HIS A 165 13.43 11.10 1.51
CA HIS A 165 12.23 11.70 0.91
C HIS A 165 12.47 12.41 -0.42
N ARG A 166 13.67 12.95 -0.64
CA ARG A 166 14.04 13.65 -1.88
C ARG A 166 14.31 12.71 -3.04
N LEU A 167 14.58 11.42 -2.78
CA LEU A 167 14.94 10.40 -3.77
C LEU A 167 13.79 9.46 -4.09
N GLY A 168 12.64 9.59 -3.39
CA GLY A 168 11.50 8.70 -3.55
C GLY A 168 10.20 9.41 -3.93
N ARG A 169 9.38 8.73 -4.72
CA ARG A 169 8.04 9.16 -5.09
C ARG A 169 7.16 7.98 -5.44
N TYR A 170 5.86 8.14 -5.35
CA TYR A 170 4.93 7.18 -5.95
C TYR A 170 4.87 7.36 -7.47
N GLU A 171 4.85 6.26 -8.18
CA GLU A 171 4.67 6.27 -9.64
C GLU A 171 3.27 6.73 -10.04
N LYS A 172 3.14 7.29 -11.24
CA LYS A 172 1.86 7.61 -11.87
C LYS A 172 1.52 6.51 -12.87
N LEU A 173 0.42 5.80 -12.66
CA LEU A 173 0.01 4.66 -13.51
C LEU A 173 -1.03 5.02 -14.56
N THR A 174 -1.84 6.05 -14.32
CA THR A 174 -2.92 6.49 -15.23
C THR A 174 -3.16 7.98 -15.09
N ASP A 175 -3.66 8.61 -16.16
CA ASP A 175 -4.14 9.98 -16.18
C ASP A 175 -5.65 10.07 -15.95
N SER A 176 -6.36 8.95 -16.07
CA SER A 176 -7.81 8.90 -15.89
C SER A 176 -8.22 9.09 -14.44
N ALA A 177 -9.37 9.74 -14.22
CA ALA A 177 -10.02 9.75 -12.92
C ALA A 177 -10.43 8.32 -12.55
N THR A 178 -9.89 7.82 -11.44
CA THR A 178 -10.15 6.46 -10.97
C THR A 178 -10.97 6.48 -9.69
N GLY A 179 -11.70 5.40 -9.42
CA GLY A 179 -12.48 5.24 -8.19
C GLY A 179 -11.64 5.15 -6.90
N SER A 180 -10.31 5.19 -7.00
CA SER A 180 -9.42 5.26 -5.82
C SER A 180 -9.40 6.65 -5.16
N GLY A 181 -9.97 7.67 -5.83
CA GLY A 181 -9.94 9.05 -5.33
C GLY A 181 -8.51 9.56 -5.17
N ASP A 182 -8.20 10.08 -3.98
CA ASP A 182 -6.94 10.70 -3.63
C ASP A 182 -5.86 9.73 -3.11
N ASN A 183 -6.16 8.43 -3.02
CA ASN A 183 -5.23 7.43 -2.50
C ASN A 183 -4.42 6.75 -3.61
N GLU A 184 -3.14 6.54 -3.36
CA GLU A 184 -2.26 5.65 -4.11
C GLU A 184 -2.56 4.19 -3.70
N VAL A 185 -3.36 3.47 -4.49
CA VAL A 185 -3.83 2.11 -4.15
C VAL A 185 -2.91 1.03 -4.72
N HIS A 186 -2.49 1.19 -5.96
CA HIS A 186 -1.65 0.23 -6.69
C HIS A 186 -0.34 0.86 -7.19
N GLU A 187 -0.14 2.12 -6.91
CA GLU A 187 1.09 2.84 -7.16
C GLU A 187 2.14 2.43 -6.12
N HIS A 188 3.36 2.20 -6.58
CA HIS A 188 4.48 1.84 -5.72
C HIS A 188 5.44 3.00 -5.58
N VAL A 189 6.11 3.06 -4.43
CA VAL A 189 7.25 3.96 -4.27
C VAL A 189 8.38 3.49 -5.17
N ILE A 190 8.95 4.42 -5.91
CA ILE A 190 10.19 4.25 -6.67
C ILE A 190 11.25 5.19 -6.09
N VAL A 191 12.45 4.69 -5.90
CA VAL A 191 13.61 5.46 -5.42
C VAL A 191 14.76 5.37 -6.41
N GLU A 192 15.63 6.37 -6.38
CA GLU A 192 16.83 6.44 -7.21
C GLU A 192 18.07 6.09 -6.35
N GLY A 193 18.40 4.79 -6.28
CA GLY A 193 19.49 4.24 -5.50
C GLY A 193 19.22 2.82 -5.01
N GLU A 194 20.13 2.31 -4.19
CA GLU A 194 20.03 0.96 -3.64
C GLU A 194 18.92 0.84 -2.57
N THR A 195 18.37 -0.36 -2.42
CA THR A 195 17.33 -0.63 -1.43
C THR A 195 17.69 -1.82 -0.56
N GLY A 196 17.50 -1.65 0.76
CA GLY A 196 17.64 -2.70 1.76
C GLY A 196 16.29 -3.31 2.17
N ARG A 197 16.33 -4.14 3.21
CA ARG A 197 15.13 -4.71 3.84
C ARG A 197 15.23 -4.53 5.35
N LEU A 198 14.11 -4.13 5.95
CA LEU A 198 13.97 -4.14 7.41
C LEU A 198 13.85 -5.59 7.89
N LYS A 199 14.34 -5.84 9.10
CA LYS A 199 14.20 -7.13 9.79
C LYS A 199 12.87 -7.21 10.52
N CYS A 200 12.40 -6.07 11.05
CA CYS A 200 11.09 -5.98 11.66
C CYS A 200 9.99 -6.12 10.60
N GLU A 201 8.84 -6.59 11.01
CA GLU A 201 7.67 -6.78 10.17
C GLU A 201 6.51 -5.95 10.73
N MET A 202 5.66 -5.44 9.86
CA MET A 202 4.55 -4.55 10.21
C MET A 202 3.23 -5.31 10.14
N ASP A 203 2.39 -5.19 11.14
CA ASP A 203 1.03 -5.73 11.09
C ASP A 203 0.13 -4.83 10.25
N HIS A 204 -0.72 -5.43 9.43
CA HIS A 204 -1.64 -4.71 8.54
C HIS A 204 -3.07 -5.22 8.72
N PHE A 205 -3.92 -4.37 9.26
CA PHE A 205 -5.33 -4.66 9.62
C PHE A 205 -6.31 -4.09 8.57
N ALA A 206 -6.03 -4.32 7.30
CA ALA A 206 -6.71 -3.68 6.17
C ALA A 206 -8.25 -3.86 6.15
N PHE A 207 -8.74 -4.96 6.73
CA PHE A 207 -10.15 -5.33 6.62
C PHE A 207 -10.70 -5.81 7.96
N PRO A 208 -11.37 -4.93 8.71
CA PRO A 208 -12.00 -5.30 9.99
C PRO A 208 -13.17 -6.27 9.80
N SER A 209 -13.78 -6.32 8.61
CA SER A 209 -14.87 -7.24 8.25
C SER A 209 -14.81 -7.65 6.78
N ILE A 210 -15.52 -8.73 6.45
CA ILE A 210 -15.72 -9.17 5.05
C ILE A 210 -16.49 -8.10 4.25
N GLU A 211 -17.44 -7.42 4.86
CA GLU A 211 -18.18 -6.32 4.24
C GLU A 211 -17.22 -5.23 3.74
N VAL A 212 -16.34 -4.73 4.61
CA VAL A 212 -15.32 -3.73 4.26
C VAL A 212 -14.35 -4.27 3.19
N PHE A 213 -14.00 -5.55 3.24
CA PHE A 213 -13.20 -6.19 2.19
C PHE A 213 -13.89 -6.10 0.83
N VAL A 214 -15.15 -6.51 0.76
CA VAL A 214 -15.92 -6.54 -0.51
C VAL A 214 -16.13 -5.12 -1.05
N GLU A 215 -16.46 -4.16 -0.18
CA GLU A 215 -16.64 -2.76 -0.56
C GLU A 215 -15.35 -2.14 -1.12
N LYS A 216 -14.22 -2.30 -0.42
CA LYS A 216 -12.92 -1.80 -0.88
C LYS A 216 -12.53 -2.45 -2.22
N HIS A 217 -12.69 -3.78 -2.36
CA HIS A 217 -12.34 -4.49 -3.59
C HIS A 217 -13.29 -4.20 -4.75
N ASN A 218 -14.56 -3.88 -4.48
CA ASN A 218 -15.47 -3.37 -5.50
C ASN A 218 -14.96 -2.03 -6.07
N ARG A 219 -14.47 -1.11 -5.22
CA ARG A 219 -13.86 0.15 -5.67
C ARG A 219 -12.53 -0.07 -6.41
N TYR A 220 -11.66 -0.94 -5.90
CA TYR A 220 -10.38 -1.28 -6.53
C TYR A 220 -10.57 -1.91 -7.91
N SER A 221 -11.61 -2.74 -8.10
CA SER A 221 -11.92 -3.33 -9.41
C SER A 221 -12.38 -2.29 -10.44
N ASN A 222 -12.99 -1.17 -10.03
CA ASN A 222 -13.27 -0.04 -10.92
C ASN A 222 -11.96 0.60 -11.41
N TRP A 223 -11.02 0.83 -10.48
CA TRP A 223 -9.70 1.39 -10.81
C TRP A 223 -8.93 0.48 -11.79
N GLU A 224 -8.86 -0.83 -11.52
CA GLU A 224 -8.21 -1.79 -12.42
C GLU A 224 -8.85 -1.81 -13.81
N ALA A 225 -10.17 -1.71 -13.88
CA ALA A 225 -10.90 -1.66 -15.16
C ALA A 225 -10.59 -0.39 -15.95
N CYS A 226 -10.49 0.78 -15.29
CA CYS A 226 -10.09 2.03 -15.94
C CYS A 226 -8.66 1.94 -16.47
N VAL A 227 -7.69 1.47 -15.68
CA VAL A 227 -6.30 1.27 -16.13
C VAL A 227 -6.22 0.30 -17.30
N ALA A 228 -7.02 -0.76 -17.31
CA ALA A 228 -7.09 -1.70 -18.42
C ALA A 228 -7.68 -1.06 -19.69
N MET A 229 -8.64 -0.12 -19.56
CA MET A 229 -9.19 0.65 -20.68
C MET A 229 -8.20 1.67 -21.22
N ASP A 230 -7.50 2.43 -20.40
CA ASP A 230 -6.48 3.38 -20.84
C ASP A 230 -5.41 2.69 -21.70
N ARG A 231 -5.00 1.49 -21.29
CA ARG A 231 -4.07 0.68 -22.08
C ARG A 231 -4.68 0.16 -23.39
N PHE A 232 -5.97 -0.14 -23.38
CA PHE A 232 -6.69 -0.58 -24.58
C PHE A 232 -6.81 0.55 -25.59
N THR A 233 -7.15 1.76 -25.16
CA THR A 233 -7.31 2.95 -26.03
C THR A 233 -5.97 3.50 -26.51
N ALA A 234 -4.91 3.43 -25.70
CA ALA A 234 -3.55 3.85 -26.07
C ALA A 234 -2.89 2.97 -27.15
N GLY A 235 -3.59 1.96 -27.66
CA GLY A 235 -3.05 0.98 -28.60
C GLY A 235 -2.11 -0.01 -27.91
N ASN A 236 -2.05 -1.25 -28.39
CA ASN A 236 -1.11 -2.25 -27.88
C ASN A 236 0.30 -1.66 -27.87
N ILE A 237 0.90 -1.58 -26.70
CA ILE A 237 2.34 -1.27 -26.59
C ILE A 237 3.05 -2.37 -27.38
N GLY A 238 3.53 -2.03 -28.57
CA GLY A 238 4.05 -2.98 -29.54
C GLY A 238 5.14 -3.86 -28.93
N VAL A 239 5.28 -5.07 -29.49
CA VAL A 239 6.29 -6.08 -29.12
C VAL A 239 7.70 -5.48 -29.02
N SER A 240 8.03 -4.40 -29.75
CA SER A 240 9.32 -3.70 -29.71
C SER A 240 9.63 -3.09 -28.33
N LYS A 241 8.69 -2.40 -27.70
CA LYS A 241 8.90 -1.83 -26.34
C LYS A 241 9.01 -2.91 -25.26
N TRP A 242 8.47 -4.10 -25.51
CA TRP A 242 8.64 -5.25 -24.64
C TRP A 242 10.07 -5.82 -24.75
N MET A 243 10.61 -5.91 -25.97
CA MET A 243 11.99 -6.36 -26.20
C MET A 243 13.02 -5.39 -25.59
N ASP A 244 12.79 -4.07 -25.66
CA ASP A 244 13.64 -3.07 -25.00
C ASP A 244 13.65 -3.24 -23.47
N ARG A 245 12.48 -3.55 -22.88
CA ARG A 245 12.37 -3.82 -21.44
C ARG A 245 13.00 -5.15 -21.03
N LEU A 246 12.94 -6.18 -21.88
CA LEU A 246 13.68 -7.42 -21.68
C LEU A 246 15.21 -7.19 -21.76
N ALA A 247 15.65 -6.37 -22.68
CA ALA A 247 17.07 -6.03 -22.80
C ALA A 247 17.59 -5.32 -21.55
N VAL A 248 16.80 -4.42 -20.94
CA VAL A 248 17.12 -3.79 -19.64
C VAL A 248 17.08 -4.82 -18.51
N ALA A 249 16.12 -5.76 -18.53
CA ALA A 249 16.00 -6.83 -17.55
C ALA A 249 17.21 -7.80 -17.59
N CYS A 250 17.78 -8.03 -18.77
CA CYS A 250 18.97 -8.86 -18.93
C CYS A 250 20.24 -8.18 -18.39
N LYS A 251 20.27 -6.84 -18.34
CA LYS A 251 21.42 -6.07 -17.80
C LYS A 251 21.44 -6.01 -16.27
N ASP A 252 20.26 -6.01 -15.62
CA ASP A 252 20.13 -6.01 -14.16
C ASP A 252 18.87 -6.79 -13.72
N PRO A 253 18.94 -8.15 -13.76
CA PRO A 253 17.77 -9.00 -13.45
C PRO A 253 17.36 -8.98 -11.98
N LEU A 254 18.18 -8.43 -11.08
CA LEU A 254 17.94 -8.38 -9.65
C LEU A 254 17.30 -7.08 -9.18
N SER A 255 17.27 -6.03 -10.02
CA SER A 255 16.68 -4.75 -9.62
C SER A 255 15.19 -4.87 -9.31
N LEU A 256 14.75 -4.15 -8.27
CA LEU A 256 13.34 -4.09 -7.87
C LEU A 256 12.44 -3.63 -9.03
N ARG A 257 12.91 -2.68 -9.84
CA ARG A 257 12.26 -2.18 -11.06
C ARG A 257 11.97 -3.27 -12.08
N VAL A 258 12.94 -4.14 -12.32
CA VAL A 258 12.81 -5.25 -13.29
C VAL A 258 11.83 -6.28 -12.79
N LYS A 259 11.93 -6.70 -11.52
CA LYS A 259 11.01 -7.65 -10.91
C LYS A 259 9.56 -7.15 -10.92
N MET A 260 9.36 -5.87 -10.61
CA MET A 260 8.04 -5.24 -10.68
C MET A 260 7.52 -5.17 -12.12
N GLY A 261 8.37 -4.85 -13.08
CA GLY A 261 8.04 -4.82 -14.51
C GLY A 261 7.58 -6.19 -15.02
N ILE A 262 8.32 -7.25 -14.71
CA ILE A 262 7.98 -8.63 -15.11
C ILE A 262 6.65 -9.07 -14.47
N ARG A 263 6.46 -8.87 -13.17
CA ARG A 263 5.19 -9.19 -12.48
C ARG A 263 4.00 -8.47 -13.10
N ARG A 264 4.17 -7.20 -13.48
CA ARG A 264 3.12 -6.44 -14.17
C ARG A 264 2.80 -6.99 -15.56
N GLN A 265 3.81 -7.40 -16.33
CA GLN A 265 3.60 -7.99 -17.64
C GLN A 265 2.87 -9.34 -17.53
N LEU A 266 3.28 -10.19 -16.59
CA LEU A 266 2.60 -11.46 -16.31
C LEU A 266 1.14 -11.22 -15.88
N LYS A 267 0.90 -10.23 -15.00
CA LYS A 267 -0.45 -9.80 -14.62
C LYS A 267 -1.24 -9.35 -15.85
N HIS A 268 -0.62 -8.61 -16.76
CA HIS A 268 -1.27 -8.12 -17.98
C HIS A 268 -1.65 -9.26 -18.94
N TRP A 269 -0.77 -10.21 -19.17
CA TRP A 269 -1.09 -11.39 -19.99
C TRP A 269 -2.18 -12.25 -19.35
N SER A 270 -2.18 -12.37 -18.04
CA SER A 270 -3.21 -13.12 -17.33
C SER A 270 -4.62 -12.54 -17.51
N VAL A 271 -4.77 -11.25 -17.90
CA VAL A 271 -6.09 -10.64 -18.21
C VAL A 271 -6.78 -11.32 -19.39
N ALA A 272 -6.01 -11.84 -20.35
CA ALA A 272 -6.54 -12.54 -21.52
C ALA A 272 -6.88 -14.02 -21.25
N LEU A 273 -6.43 -14.58 -20.11
CA LEU A 273 -6.64 -15.99 -19.80
C LEU A 273 -8.12 -16.28 -19.51
N PRO A 274 -8.70 -17.32 -20.12
CA PRO A 274 -9.99 -17.83 -19.70
C PRO A 274 -9.90 -18.32 -18.24
N CYS A 275 -10.96 -18.18 -17.48
CA CYS A 275 -11.03 -18.63 -16.09
C CYS A 275 -10.04 -17.95 -15.11
N ARG A 276 -9.54 -16.74 -15.44
CA ARG A 276 -8.63 -15.97 -14.57
C ARG A 276 -9.07 -15.92 -13.08
N PRO A 277 -10.36 -15.73 -12.75
CA PRO A 277 -10.81 -15.75 -11.36
C PRO A 277 -10.54 -17.08 -10.64
N PHE A 278 -10.75 -18.18 -11.34
CA PHE A 278 -10.47 -19.52 -10.82
C PHE A 278 -8.97 -19.78 -10.69
N LEU A 279 -8.17 -19.36 -11.67
CA LEU A 279 -6.72 -19.44 -11.61
C LEU A 279 -6.15 -18.62 -10.46
N ARG A 280 -6.73 -17.45 -10.15
CA ARG A 280 -6.35 -16.65 -9.00
C ARG A 280 -6.64 -17.35 -7.68
N PHE A 281 -7.80 -17.98 -7.56
CA PHE A 281 -8.14 -18.81 -6.41
C PHE A 281 -7.10 -19.93 -6.23
N LEU A 282 -6.84 -20.74 -7.27
CA LEU A 282 -5.85 -21.82 -7.21
C LEU A 282 -4.44 -21.32 -6.88
N TYR A 283 -4.07 -20.16 -7.42
CA TYR A 283 -2.77 -19.57 -7.11
C TYR A 283 -2.64 -19.21 -5.62
N VAL A 284 -3.66 -18.57 -5.03
CA VAL A 284 -3.62 -18.19 -3.62
C VAL A 284 -3.76 -19.40 -2.70
N ASP A 285 -4.72 -20.26 -2.99
CA ASP A 285 -5.04 -21.41 -2.14
C ASP A 285 -3.97 -22.52 -2.22
N LEU A 286 -3.61 -22.95 -3.43
CA LEU A 286 -2.70 -24.08 -3.61
C LEU A 286 -1.24 -23.63 -3.76
N TRP A 287 -0.92 -22.71 -4.68
CA TRP A 287 0.47 -22.34 -4.95
C TRP A 287 1.10 -21.57 -3.80
N GLN A 288 0.39 -20.59 -3.26
CA GLN A 288 0.83 -19.86 -2.06
C GLN A 288 0.55 -20.64 -0.77
N ARG A 289 -0.07 -21.82 -0.86
CA ARG A 289 -0.44 -22.67 0.28
C ARG A 289 -1.41 -22.01 1.25
N GLY A 290 -2.33 -21.18 0.74
CA GLY A 290 -3.32 -20.49 1.55
C GLY A 290 -4.20 -21.42 2.38
N PHE A 291 -4.39 -22.69 1.93
CA PHE A 291 -5.08 -23.72 2.68
C PHE A 291 -4.42 -24.02 4.05
N LEU A 292 -3.12 -23.73 4.22
CA LEU A 292 -2.43 -23.88 5.51
C LEU A 292 -2.77 -22.77 6.51
N ASP A 293 -3.36 -21.66 6.05
CA ASP A 293 -3.91 -20.62 6.92
C ASP A 293 -5.33 -20.95 7.42
N GLY A 294 -5.81 -22.18 7.12
CA GLY A 294 -7.12 -22.66 7.55
C GLY A 294 -8.29 -21.97 6.87
N GLU A 295 -9.40 -21.87 7.59
CA GLU A 295 -10.64 -21.26 7.09
C GLU A 295 -10.44 -19.80 6.60
N PRO A 296 -9.74 -18.90 7.32
CA PRO A 296 -9.44 -17.55 6.84
C PRO A 296 -8.65 -17.54 5.53
N GLY A 297 -7.66 -18.41 5.35
CA GLY A 297 -6.90 -18.54 4.11
C GLY A 297 -7.76 -18.94 2.91
N PHE A 298 -8.66 -19.91 3.12
CA PHE A 298 -9.61 -20.35 2.10
C PHE A 298 -10.58 -19.21 1.69
N TYR A 299 -11.18 -18.50 2.66
CA TYR A 299 -12.05 -17.37 2.34
C TYR A 299 -11.30 -16.24 1.65
N PHE A 300 -10.08 -15.95 2.08
CA PHE A 300 -9.24 -14.95 1.42
C PHE A 300 -8.96 -15.31 -0.04
N ALA A 301 -8.63 -16.57 -0.32
CA ALA A 301 -8.41 -17.06 -1.69
C ALA A 301 -9.67 -16.94 -2.56
N ARG A 302 -10.84 -17.29 -2.01
CA ARG A 302 -12.13 -17.15 -2.70
C ARG A 302 -12.50 -15.71 -3.00
N LEU A 303 -12.33 -14.82 -2.02
CA LEU A 303 -12.59 -13.39 -2.17
C LEU A 303 -11.66 -12.75 -3.19
N HIS A 304 -10.39 -13.15 -3.25
CA HIS A 304 -9.48 -12.72 -4.30
C HIS A 304 -9.88 -13.23 -5.69
N GLY A 305 -10.38 -14.45 -5.80
CA GLY A 305 -10.98 -14.96 -7.05
C GLY A 305 -12.18 -14.12 -7.47
N PHE A 306 -13.06 -13.76 -6.54
CA PHE A 306 -14.19 -12.86 -6.79
C PHE A 306 -13.76 -11.46 -7.22
N TYR A 307 -12.76 -10.88 -6.57
CA TYR A 307 -12.17 -9.60 -6.99
C TYR A 307 -11.67 -9.63 -8.44
N GLU A 308 -10.96 -10.70 -8.84
CA GLU A 308 -10.52 -10.84 -10.22
C GLU A 308 -11.69 -11.00 -11.20
N PHE A 309 -12.77 -11.66 -10.78
CA PHE A 309 -14.01 -11.73 -11.57
C PHE A 309 -14.59 -10.33 -11.80
N LEU A 310 -14.68 -9.50 -10.77
CA LEU A 310 -15.14 -8.10 -10.88
C LEU A 310 -14.25 -7.29 -11.84
N CYS A 311 -12.93 -7.42 -11.75
CA CYS A 311 -11.99 -6.73 -12.65
C CYS A 311 -12.24 -7.11 -14.13
N VAL A 312 -12.41 -8.41 -14.41
CA VAL A 312 -12.67 -8.90 -15.77
C VAL A 312 -14.04 -8.45 -16.28
N ALA A 313 -15.08 -8.57 -15.45
CA ALA A 313 -16.45 -8.20 -15.83
C ALA A 313 -16.57 -6.71 -16.15
N LYS A 314 -16.07 -5.85 -15.27
CA LYS A 314 -16.12 -4.40 -15.44
C LYS A 314 -15.27 -3.93 -16.63
N THR A 315 -14.09 -4.54 -16.85
CA THR A 315 -13.28 -4.24 -18.04
C THR A 315 -14.03 -4.59 -19.33
N LYS A 316 -14.73 -5.72 -19.37
CA LYS A 316 -15.54 -6.12 -20.54
C LYS A 316 -16.73 -5.19 -20.74
N GLU A 317 -17.38 -4.77 -19.66
CA GLU A 317 -18.49 -3.79 -19.70
C GLU A 317 -18.01 -2.46 -20.31
N LEU A 318 -16.91 -1.89 -19.81
CA LEU A 318 -16.34 -0.65 -20.34
C LEU A 318 -15.96 -0.75 -21.80
N LYS A 319 -15.36 -1.87 -22.22
CA LYS A 319 -15.03 -2.12 -23.65
C LYS A 319 -16.26 -2.17 -24.53
N ARG A 320 -17.37 -2.77 -24.06
CA ARG A 320 -18.63 -2.79 -24.81
C ARG A 320 -19.23 -1.41 -24.97
N ARG A 321 -19.26 -0.62 -23.88
CA ARG A 321 -19.75 0.76 -23.90
C ARG A 321 -18.93 1.63 -24.86
N PHE A 322 -17.60 1.52 -24.84
CA PHE A 322 -16.70 2.24 -25.73
C PHE A 322 -16.95 1.91 -27.20
N LYS A 323 -17.08 0.60 -27.54
CA LYS A 323 -17.38 0.18 -28.92
C LYS A 323 -18.75 0.64 -29.39
N ALA A 324 -19.76 0.65 -28.51
CA ALA A 324 -21.10 1.14 -28.86
C ALA A 324 -21.11 2.65 -29.14
N ALA A 325 -20.38 3.44 -28.35
CA ALA A 325 -20.23 4.88 -28.56
C ALA A 325 -19.53 5.16 -29.91
N ALA A 326 -18.41 4.50 -30.19
CA ALA A 326 -17.68 4.65 -31.45
C ALA A 326 -18.54 4.33 -32.70
N LYS A 327 -19.41 3.32 -32.60
CA LYS A 327 -20.33 2.97 -33.69
C LYS A 327 -21.39 4.04 -33.92
N ASN A 328 -21.93 4.62 -32.85
CA ASN A 328 -22.93 5.71 -32.97
C ASN A 328 -22.33 6.98 -33.59
N ASP A 329 -21.03 7.25 -33.34
CA ASP A 329 -20.32 8.39 -33.93
C ASP A 329 -20.00 8.17 -35.43
N GLU A 330 -19.88 6.90 -35.88
CA GLU A 330 -19.69 6.54 -37.30
C GLU A 330 -21.03 6.57 -38.09
N ASP A 331 -22.15 6.36 -37.40
CA ASP A 331 -23.50 6.33 -38.00
C ASP A 331 -24.18 7.74 -37.98
N ALA A 332 -23.58 8.75 -37.33
CA ALA A 332 -24.06 10.15 -37.24
C ALA A 332 -23.34 11.09 -38.20
#